data_88e54406c17967821be890a542b9ca82
#
_entry.id   88e54406c17967821be890a542b9ca82
#
_cell.length_a   1.000
_cell.length_b   1.000
_cell.length_c   1.000
_cell.angle_alpha   90.00
_cell.angle_beta   90.00
_cell.angle_gamma   90.00
#
_symmetry.space_group_name_H-M   'P 1'
#
loop_
_entity.id
_entity.type
_entity.pdbx_description
1 polymer ?
#
loop_
_entity_poly.entity_id
_entity_poly.type
_entity_poly.pdbx_seq_one_letter_code
_entity_poly.pdbx_strand_id
1 'polypeptide(L)'
;EILNEKGLHARASAKFVELVESFDASCEVRKKNTTVSGDSIMGLLMLSASKDSILRVKVSGPQKMELKNALQNLISKKFGEEN
;
A
#
# COMPACT_ATOMS: atom_id res chain seq x y z
N GLU A 1 5.37 7.29 -3.17
CA GLU A 1 5.88 6.88 -4.48
C GLU A 1 6.34 5.43 -4.44
N ILE A 2 6.00 4.67 -5.48
CA ILE A 2 6.44 3.28 -5.61
C ILE A 2 7.90 3.25 -6.08
N LEU A 3 8.78 2.66 -5.28
CA LEU A 3 10.22 2.66 -5.53
C LEU A 3 10.77 1.37 -6.12
N ASN A 4 10.06 0.24 -5.92
CA ASN A 4 10.56 -1.06 -6.40
C ASN A 4 10.26 -1.27 -7.88
N GLU A 5 11.14 -2.01 -8.56
CA GLU A 5 11.06 -2.23 -10.01
C GLU A 5 9.74 -2.85 -10.46
N LYS A 6 9.24 -3.83 -9.69
CA LYS A 6 8.02 -4.55 -10.06
C LYS A 6 6.75 -3.81 -9.68
N GLY A 7 6.87 -2.71 -8.94
CA GLY A 7 5.70 -1.97 -8.51
C GLY A 7 4.84 -2.76 -7.53
N LEU A 8 3.54 -2.45 -7.53
CA LEU A 8 2.57 -3.06 -6.62
C LEU A 8 2.01 -4.36 -7.22
N HIS A 9 2.90 -5.35 -7.39
CA HIS A 9 2.53 -6.67 -7.90
C HIS A 9 1.89 -7.52 -6.80
N ALA A 10 1.58 -8.79 -7.10
CA ALA A 10 0.82 -9.64 -6.17
C ALA A 10 1.49 -9.80 -4.81
N ARG A 11 2.81 -10.06 -4.78
CA ARG A 11 3.53 -10.22 -3.51
C ARG A 11 3.56 -8.93 -2.71
N ALA A 12 3.84 -7.80 -3.36
CA ALA A 12 3.86 -6.50 -2.69
C ALA A 12 2.48 -6.13 -2.17
N SER A 13 1.43 -6.39 -2.96
CA SER A 13 0.05 -6.15 -2.55
C SER A 13 -0.33 -7.00 -1.34
N ALA A 14 0.10 -8.27 -1.31
CA ALA A 14 -0.15 -9.15 -0.17
C ALA A 14 0.52 -8.61 1.09
N LYS A 15 1.75 -8.15 1.00
CA LYS A 15 2.45 -7.56 2.14
C LYS A 15 1.75 -6.30 2.64
N PHE A 16 1.27 -5.49 1.73
CA PHE A 16 0.52 -4.27 2.06
C PHE A 16 -0.75 -4.63 2.84
N VAL A 17 -1.53 -5.59 2.34
CA VAL A 17 -2.77 -6.03 2.98
C VAL A 17 -2.51 -6.63 4.37
N GLU A 18 -1.50 -7.49 4.49
CA GLU A 18 -1.13 -8.07 5.79
C GLU A 18 -0.84 -6.98 6.81
N LEU A 19 -0.12 -5.95 6.40
CA LEU A 19 0.22 -4.85 7.28
C LEU A 19 -1.03 -4.08 7.70
N VAL A 20 -1.93 -3.77 6.75
CA VAL A 20 -3.18 -3.08 7.05
C VAL A 20 -4.00 -3.87 8.06
N GLU A 21 -4.10 -5.18 7.87
CA GLU A 21 -4.90 -6.04 8.74
C GLU A 21 -4.30 -6.24 10.13
N SER A 22 -3.01 -5.92 10.30
CA SER A 22 -2.35 -6.07 11.59
C SER A 22 -2.63 -4.93 12.57
N PHE A 23 -3.29 -3.87 12.12
CA PHE A 23 -3.62 -2.71 12.94
C PHE A 23 -5.14 -2.53 13.03
N ASP A 24 -5.58 -1.95 14.14
CA ASP A 24 -6.98 -1.53 14.30
C ASP A 24 -7.17 -0.20 13.58
N ALA A 25 -7.24 -0.27 12.26
CA ALA A 25 -7.33 0.89 11.40
C ALA A 25 -7.84 0.48 10.02
N SER A 26 -8.33 1.45 9.27
CA SER A 26 -8.77 1.27 7.89
C SER A 26 -7.88 2.07 6.95
N CYS A 27 -7.82 1.64 5.71
CA CYS A 27 -6.95 2.25 4.71
C CYS A 27 -7.62 2.28 3.34
N GLU A 28 -7.52 3.42 2.68
CA GLU A 28 -7.91 3.56 1.28
C GLU A 28 -6.68 3.96 0.48
N VAL A 29 -6.54 3.42 -0.72
CA VAL A 29 -5.42 3.72 -1.60
C VAL A 29 -5.97 4.25 -2.92
N ARG A 30 -5.45 5.38 -3.36
CA ARG A 30 -5.89 6.03 -4.58
C ARG A 30 -4.74 6.26 -5.52
N LYS A 31 -4.97 5.95 -6.79
CA LYS A 31 -4.08 6.32 -7.90
C LYS A 31 -4.93 7.05 -8.92
N LYS A 32 -4.61 8.33 -9.17
CA LYS A 32 -5.41 9.19 -10.05
C LYS A 32 -6.87 9.20 -9.59
N ASN A 33 -7.80 8.69 -10.41
CA ASN A 33 -9.22 8.70 -10.10
C ASN A 33 -9.75 7.38 -9.55
N THR A 34 -8.86 6.40 -9.31
CA THR A 34 -9.26 5.08 -8.84
C THR A 34 -8.90 4.93 -7.37
N THR A 35 -9.91 4.62 -6.55
CA THR A 35 -9.73 4.40 -5.11
C THR A 35 -10.11 2.96 -4.79
N VAL A 36 -9.28 2.28 -4.00
CA VAL A 36 -9.52 0.91 -3.58
C VAL A 36 -9.30 0.80 -2.08
N SER A 37 -9.82 -0.27 -1.48
CA SER A 37 -9.56 -0.55 -0.07
C SER A 37 -8.15 -1.11 0.10
N GLY A 38 -7.43 -0.64 1.13
CA GLY A 38 -6.07 -1.09 1.41
C GLY A 38 -6.00 -2.53 1.93
N ASP A 39 -7.14 -3.16 2.24
CA ASP A 39 -7.19 -4.55 2.67
C ASP A 39 -7.61 -5.51 1.56
N SER A 40 -7.61 -5.05 0.31
CA SER A 40 -7.99 -5.86 -0.84
C SER A 40 -6.80 -6.04 -1.79
N ILE A 41 -6.30 -7.27 -1.87
CA ILE A 41 -5.20 -7.58 -2.82
C ILE A 41 -5.65 -7.30 -4.24
N MET A 42 -6.86 -7.73 -4.62
CA MET A 42 -7.39 -7.49 -5.97
C MET A 42 -7.54 -6.01 -6.25
N GLY A 43 -8.02 -5.23 -5.27
CA GLY A 43 -8.14 -3.79 -5.43
C GLY A 43 -6.79 -3.13 -5.70
N LEU A 44 -5.77 -3.50 -4.93
CA LEU A 44 -4.43 -2.95 -5.12
C LEU A 44 -3.85 -3.32 -6.48
N LEU A 45 -4.07 -4.56 -6.94
CA LEU A 45 -3.62 -4.99 -8.26
C LEU A 45 -4.29 -4.18 -9.38
N MET A 46 -5.57 -3.83 -9.20
CA MET A 46 -6.32 -3.04 -10.18
C MET A 46 -5.78 -1.63 -10.37
N LEU A 47 -5.02 -1.11 -9.41
CA LEU A 47 -4.40 0.20 -9.55
C LEU A 47 -3.29 0.22 -10.59
N SER A 48 -2.73 -0.93 -10.92
CA SER A 48 -1.62 -1.05 -11.89
C SER A 48 -0.47 -0.09 -11.56
N ALA A 49 -0.13 0.01 -10.27
CA ALA A 49 0.89 0.94 -9.80
C ALA A 49 2.28 0.38 -10.06
N SER A 50 2.94 0.91 -11.07
CA SER A 50 4.31 0.55 -11.41
C SER A 50 5.30 1.44 -10.64
N LYS A 51 6.59 1.18 -10.86
CA LYS A 51 7.65 2.02 -10.30
C LYS A 51 7.39 3.50 -10.65
N ASP A 52 7.63 4.37 -9.69
CA ASP A 52 7.45 5.82 -9.79
C ASP A 52 6.00 6.28 -9.78
N SER A 53 5.03 5.36 -9.70
CA SER A 53 3.63 5.75 -9.51
C SER A 53 3.44 6.44 -8.17
N ILE A 54 2.59 7.45 -8.15
CA ILE A 54 2.23 8.18 -6.93
C ILE A 54 0.90 7.65 -6.42
N LEU A 55 0.90 7.15 -5.20
CA LEU A 55 -0.31 6.69 -4.54
C LEU A 55 -0.65 7.64 -3.39
N ARG A 56 -1.94 7.88 -3.20
CA ARG A 56 -2.44 8.59 -2.03
C ARG A 56 -3.05 7.57 -1.09
N VAL A 57 -2.57 7.55 0.14
CA VAL A 57 -3.02 6.61 1.16
C VAL A 57 -3.72 7.38 2.25
N LYS A 58 -4.98 7.02 2.51
CA LYS A 58 -5.78 7.64 3.55
C LYS A 58 -6.05 6.59 4.63
N VAL A 59 -5.68 6.90 5.86
CA VAL A 59 -5.86 6.00 7.00
C VAL A 59 -6.86 6.59 7.99
N SER A 60 -7.58 5.71 8.69
CA SER A 60 -8.53 6.11 9.73
C SER A 60 -8.58 5.02 10.79
N GLY A 61 -9.13 5.37 11.96
CA GLY A 61 -9.29 4.43 13.06
C GLY A 61 -8.30 4.66 14.19
N PRO A 62 -8.42 3.85 15.27
CA PRO A 62 -7.61 4.05 16.49
C PRO A 62 -6.10 3.99 16.26
N GLN A 63 -5.63 3.10 15.39
CA GLN A 63 -4.21 2.94 15.13
C GLN A 63 -3.78 3.50 13.77
N LYS A 64 -4.46 4.55 13.30
CA LYS A 64 -4.17 5.13 11.98
C LYS A 64 -2.73 5.62 11.85
N MET A 65 -2.17 6.21 12.88
CA MET A 65 -0.81 6.75 12.81
C MET A 65 0.23 5.63 12.76
N GLU A 66 0.02 4.58 13.56
CA GLU A 66 0.89 3.42 13.54
C GLU A 66 0.86 2.75 12.17
N LEU A 67 -0.34 2.60 11.59
CA LEU A 67 -0.49 2.04 10.26
C LEU A 67 0.19 2.91 9.22
N LYS A 68 -0.02 4.21 9.26
CA LYS A 68 0.61 5.15 8.32
C LYS A 68 2.13 5.00 8.34
N ASN A 69 2.72 5.00 9.53
CA ASN A 69 4.17 4.89 9.67
C ASN A 69 4.68 3.55 9.15
N ALA A 70 3.95 2.47 9.46
CA ALA A 70 4.32 1.13 8.99
C ALA A 70 4.26 1.03 7.47
N LEU A 71 3.24 1.61 6.84
CA LEU A 71 3.10 1.60 5.38
C LEU A 71 4.19 2.42 4.71
N GLN A 72 4.53 3.58 5.26
CA GLN A 72 5.62 4.39 4.74
C GLN A 72 6.94 3.63 4.78
N ASN A 73 7.19 2.92 5.87
CA ASN A 73 8.39 2.10 6.01
C ASN A 73 8.42 0.95 5.00
N LEU A 74 7.28 0.26 4.83
CA LEU A 74 7.17 -0.84 3.87
C LEU A 74 7.48 -0.37 2.45
N ILE A 75 6.91 0.75 2.04
CA ILE A 75 7.08 1.30 0.69
C ILE A 75 8.53 1.79 0.51
N SER A 76 9.08 2.50 1.49
CA SER A 76 10.45 3.02 1.40
C SER A 76 11.49 1.90 1.33
N LYS A 77 11.18 0.74 1.88
CA LYS A 77 12.03 -0.45 1.81
C LYS A 77 11.72 -1.32 0.60
N LYS A 78 10.97 -0.81 -0.36
CA LYS A 78 10.63 -1.50 -1.61
C LYS A 78 9.94 -2.84 -1.36
N PHE A 79 9.08 -2.90 -0.32
CA PHE A 79 8.38 -4.13 0.09
C PHE A 79 9.34 -5.29 0.39
N GLY A 80 10.56 -4.97 0.82
CA GLY A 80 11.60 -5.97 1.08
C GLY A 80 12.30 -6.49 -0.15
N GLU A 81 12.02 -5.94 -1.31
CA GLU A 81 12.69 -6.29 -2.57
C GLU A 81 13.98 -5.51 -2.72
N GLU A 82 14.95 -6.11 -3.41
CA GLU A 82 16.23 -5.45 -3.64
C GLU A 82 16.15 -4.36 -4.72
N ASN A 83 15.20 -4.50 -5.63
CA ASN A 83 15.06 -3.58 -6.76
C ASN A 83 13.77 -2.77 -6.68
#